data_f9b25324790b3da9125e8e67cde13527
#
_entry.id   f9b25324790b3da9125e8e67cde13527
#
_cell.length_a   1.000
_cell.length_b   1.000
_cell.length_c   1.000
_cell.angle_alpha   90.00
_cell.angle_beta   90.00
_cell.angle_gamma   90.00
#
_symmetry.space_group_name_H-M   'P 1'
#
loop_
_entity.id
_entity.type
_entity.pdbx_description
1 polymer ?
#
loop_
_entity_poly.entity_id
_entity_poly.type
_entity_poly.pdbx_seq_one_letter_code
_entity_poly.pdbx_strand_id
1 'polypeptide(L)'
;MKKFLVIAMVALGSALFTNVNAQEIADNALGLRIGGNDGFGPEISYQRAVGSNNNRLEFDLGWRNHKHYDIVKLVGLYQWVWNIEGGFNWFVGAGAGIANLDDDRFEPYYNDGAYLLLAGDIGIEYNFDIPLVLSLDLRPELGFHDDYGAIDDFSPDFAIGLRYQF
;
A
#
# COMPACT_ATOMS: atom_id res chain seq x y z
N MET A 1 -22.42 -17.45 1.93
CA MET A 1 -21.45 -16.38 1.82
C MET A 1 -21.65 -15.29 2.88
N LYS A 2 -22.84 -14.68 3.06
CA LYS A 2 -23.06 -13.63 4.09
C LYS A 2 -22.77 -14.07 5.53
N LYS A 3 -23.03 -15.34 5.88
CA LYS A 3 -22.77 -15.89 7.24
C LYS A 3 -21.26 -16.02 7.55
N PHE A 4 -20.44 -16.31 6.56
CA PHE A 4 -18.97 -16.38 6.74
C PHE A 4 -18.35 -15.00 6.97
N LEU A 5 -18.90 -13.97 6.33
CA LEU A 5 -18.44 -12.59 6.50
C LEU A 5 -18.75 -12.07 7.92
N VAL A 6 -19.91 -12.42 8.47
CA VAL A 6 -20.29 -12.07 9.83
C VAL A 6 -19.43 -12.82 10.87
N ILE A 7 -19.12 -14.10 10.62
CA ILE A 7 -18.26 -14.90 11.50
C ILE A 7 -16.82 -14.35 11.48
N ALA A 8 -16.31 -13.94 10.32
CA ALA A 8 -14.99 -13.29 10.21
C ALA A 8 -14.96 -11.94 10.95
N MET A 9 -16.01 -11.12 10.85
CA MET A 9 -16.10 -9.86 11.60
C MET A 9 -16.21 -10.08 13.12
N VAL A 10 -16.96 -11.09 13.56
CA VAL A 10 -17.07 -11.41 14.99
C VAL A 10 -15.77 -12.00 15.53
N ALA A 11 -15.07 -12.82 14.76
CA ALA A 11 -13.75 -13.34 15.13
C ALA A 11 -12.68 -12.22 15.20
N LEU A 12 -12.73 -11.21 14.30
CA LEU A 12 -11.88 -10.01 14.42
C LEU A 12 -12.24 -9.18 15.66
N GLY A 13 -13.52 -9.04 15.99
CA GLY A 13 -13.99 -8.26 17.14
C GLY A 13 -13.67 -8.87 18.51
N SER A 14 -13.47 -10.17 18.61
CA SER A 14 -13.17 -10.86 19.89
C SER A 14 -11.68 -10.86 20.25
N ALA A 15 -10.79 -10.49 19.32
CA ALA A 15 -9.34 -10.39 19.59
C ALA A 15 -8.92 -9.06 20.25
N LEU A 16 -9.86 -8.15 20.55
CA LEU A 16 -9.58 -6.78 20.99
C LEU A 16 -9.32 -6.59 22.49
N PHE A 17 -9.17 -7.65 23.30
CA PHE A 17 -9.06 -7.52 24.75
C PHE A 17 -7.82 -8.19 25.33
N THR A 18 -6.61 -7.71 25.03
CA THR A 18 -5.43 -8.03 25.86
C THR A 18 -4.40 -6.90 25.84
N ASN A 19 -3.93 -6.60 27.05
CA ASN A 19 -2.84 -5.77 27.56
C ASN A 19 -1.94 -5.02 26.57
N VAL A 20 -2.00 -3.71 26.69
CA VAL A 20 -1.23 -2.69 25.99
C VAL A 20 0.23 -2.70 26.45
N ASN A 21 1.12 -3.24 25.64
CA ASN A 21 2.49 -2.80 25.58
C ASN A 21 2.61 -1.93 24.31
N ALA A 22 3.30 -0.79 24.41
CA ALA A 22 3.64 0.00 23.23
C ALA A 22 4.44 -0.92 22.29
N GLN A 23 3.78 -1.41 21.25
CA GLN A 23 4.37 -2.41 20.38
C GLN A 23 5.26 -1.66 19.39
N GLU A 24 6.56 -1.93 19.44
CA GLU A 24 7.46 -1.53 18.37
C GLU A 24 6.97 -2.13 17.05
N ILE A 25 7.13 -1.40 15.95
CA ILE A 25 6.85 -1.97 14.62
C ILE A 25 7.74 -3.19 14.42
N ALA A 26 7.21 -4.21 13.75
CA ALA A 26 7.98 -5.42 13.45
C ALA A 26 9.15 -5.10 12.52
N ASP A 27 10.24 -5.85 12.66
CA ASP A 27 11.43 -5.70 11.79
C ASP A 27 11.06 -5.88 10.32
N ASN A 28 10.18 -6.81 10.04
CA ASN A 28 9.70 -7.10 8.69
C ASN A 28 8.20 -7.39 8.71
N ALA A 29 7.51 -7.01 7.65
CA ALA A 29 6.15 -7.44 7.38
C ALA A 29 5.94 -7.67 5.87
N LEU A 30 5.24 -8.74 5.52
CA LEU A 30 4.93 -9.11 4.14
C LEU A 30 3.45 -9.44 4.01
N GLY A 31 2.80 -8.95 2.98
CA GLY A 31 1.39 -9.21 2.76
C GLY A 31 0.85 -8.63 1.47
N LEU A 32 -0.42 -8.29 1.53
CA LEU A 32 -1.16 -7.74 0.40
C LEU A 32 -1.73 -6.38 0.79
N ARG A 33 -1.70 -5.46 -0.17
CA ARG A 33 -2.40 -4.20 -0.16
C ARG A 33 -3.40 -4.21 -1.31
N ILE A 34 -4.67 -3.92 -1.04
CA ILE A 34 -5.73 -3.92 -2.03
C ILE A 34 -6.30 -2.51 -2.07
N GLY A 35 -5.98 -1.79 -3.12
CA GLY A 35 -6.46 -0.44 -3.39
C GLY A 35 -7.59 -0.43 -4.41
N GLY A 36 -8.30 0.68 -4.49
CA GLY A 36 -9.45 0.78 -5.34
C GLY A 36 -9.94 2.19 -5.60
N ASN A 37 -9.14 3.02 -6.24
CA ASN A 37 -9.67 4.12 -7.03
C ASN A 37 -8.95 4.08 -8.37
N ASP A 38 -9.67 4.05 -9.47
CA ASP A 38 -9.16 3.88 -10.85
C ASP A 38 -8.26 2.66 -11.10
N GLY A 39 -8.32 1.71 -10.19
CA GLY A 39 -8.08 0.35 -10.52
C GLY A 39 -6.70 -0.18 -10.34
N PHE A 40 -5.90 0.23 -9.39
CA PHE A 40 -4.88 -0.69 -8.96
C PHE A 40 -5.50 -1.80 -8.13
N GLY A 41 -5.33 -3.04 -8.59
CA GLY A 41 -5.77 -4.25 -7.91
C GLY A 41 -4.87 -4.60 -6.71
N PRO A 42 -4.69 -5.88 -6.43
CA PRO A 42 -3.82 -6.33 -5.36
C PRO A 42 -2.36 -5.98 -5.64
N GLU A 43 -1.67 -5.51 -4.61
CA GLU A 43 -0.23 -5.28 -4.57
C GLU A 43 0.39 -6.21 -3.54
N ILE A 44 1.57 -6.79 -3.85
CA ILE A 44 2.41 -7.41 -2.82
C ILE A 44 3.11 -6.26 -2.09
N SER A 45 2.94 -6.24 -0.77
CA SER A 45 3.49 -5.20 0.09
C SER A 45 4.50 -5.79 1.06
N TYR A 46 5.70 -5.21 1.08
CA TYR A 46 6.75 -5.56 2.02
C TYR A 46 7.20 -4.33 2.80
N GLN A 47 7.25 -4.47 4.12
CA GLN A 47 7.73 -3.43 5.03
C GLN A 47 8.97 -3.90 5.77
N ARG A 48 9.92 -2.97 5.98
CA ARG A 48 11.12 -3.18 6.79
C ARG A 48 11.37 -2.00 7.70
N ALA A 49 11.47 -2.26 9.00
CA ALA A 49 11.87 -1.26 9.99
C ALA A 49 13.27 -0.71 9.69
N VAL A 50 13.44 0.59 9.84
CA VAL A 50 14.73 1.27 9.65
C VAL A 50 14.99 2.26 10.79
N GLY A 51 16.19 2.17 11.36
CA GLY A 51 16.56 3.00 12.52
C GLY A 51 15.87 2.57 13.81
N SER A 52 15.79 3.50 14.77
CA SER A 52 15.28 3.24 16.13
C SER A 52 14.00 4.04 16.47
N ASN A 53 13.40 4.71 15.51
CA ASN A 53 12.31 5.67 15.75
C ASN A 53 10.98 5.23 15.13
N ASN A 54 10.72 3.92 15.03
CA ASN A 54 9.54 3.35 14.38
C ASN A 54 9.33 3.84 12.92
N ASN A 55 10.43 4.10 12.22
CA ASN A 55 10.39 4.40 10.80
C ASN A 55 10.56 3.12 10.00
N ARG A 56 9.98 3.09 8.80
CA ARG A 56 10.10 1.92 7.93
C ARG A 56 10.17 2.30 6.46
N LEU A 57 10.72 1.39 5.68
CA LEU A 57 10.56 1.36 4.22
C LEU A 57 9.39 0.44 3.89
N GLU A 58 8.58 0.84 2.93
CA GLU A 58 7.56 0.01 2.32
C GLU A 58 7.82 -0.10 0.82
N PHE A 59 7.65 -1.30 0.29
CA PHE A 59 7.77 -1.58 -1.15
C PHE A 59 6.51 -2.31 -1.58
N ASP A 60 5.81 -1.74 -2.56
CA ASP A 60 4.59 -2.30 -3.11
C ASP A 60 4.77 -2.62 -4.59
N LEU A 61 4.56 -3.88 -4.93
CA LEU A 61 4.56 -4.37 -6.31
C LEU A 61 3.14 -4.72 -6.72
N GLY A 62 2.60 -3.90 -7.60
CA GLY A 62 1.29 -4.09 -8.21
C GLY A 62 1.39 -4.54 -9.66
N TRP A 63 0.44 -5.38 -10.07
CA TRP A 63 0.25 -5.70 -11.48
C TRP A 63 -1.23 -5.72 -11.82
N ARG A 64 -1.54 -5.25 -13.00
CA ARG A 64 -2.90 -5.21 -13.50
C ARG A 64 -2.92 -5.67 -14.94
N ASN A 65 -3.80 -6.60 -15.19
CA ASN A 65 -4.05 -7.11 -16.53
C ASN A 65 -5.47 -6.72 -16.95
N HIS A 66 -5.60 -5.96 -18.01
CA HIS A 66 -6.87 -5.56 -18.60
C HIS A 66 -6.92 -6.01 -20.05
N LYS A 67 -8.13 -6.08 -20.64
CA LYS A 67 -8.30 -6.61 -22.00
C LYS A 67 -7.45 -5.92 -23.08
N HIS A 68 -6.92 -4.73 -22.80
CA HIS A 68 -6.22 -3.90 -23.76
C HIS A 68 -4.94 -3.26 -23.25
N TYR A 69 -4.60 -3.44 -21.98
CA TYR A 69 -3.36 -2.91 -21.40
C TYR A 69 -2.94 -3.69 -20.16
N ASP A 70 -1.65 -3.83 -20.03
CA ASP A 70 -1.00 -4.40 -18.85
C ASP A 70 -0.20 -3.31 -18.14
N ILE A 71 -0.31 -3.25 -16.81
CA ILE A 71 0.46 -2.31 -16.01
C ILE A 71 1.18 -3.09 -14.91
N VAL A 72 2.47 -2.83 -14.77
CA VAL A 72 3.28 -3.23 -13.62
C VAL A 72 3.77 -1.97 -12.93
N LYS A 73 3.55 -1.87 -11.62
CA LYS A 73 3.95 -0.72 -10.81
C LYS A 73 4.77 -1.18 -9.61
N LEU A 74 5.87 -0.50 -9.35
CA LEU A 74 6.68 -0.64 -8.14
C LEU A 74 6.78 0.70 -7.44
N VAL A 75 6.36 0.77 -6.19
CA VAL A 75 6.44 1.96 -5.34
C VAL A 75 7.30 1.67 -4.14
N GLY A 76 8.20 2.59 -3.81
CA GLY A 76 8.99 2.57 -2.58
C GLY A 76 8.67 3.81 -1.75
N LEU A 77 8.36 3.62 -0.48
CA LEU A 77 7.97 4.65 0.47
C LEU A 77 8.86 4.61 1.70
N TYR A 78 9.21 5.76 2.22
CA TYR A 78 9.70 5.92 3.57
C TYR A 78 8.56 6.42 4.44
N GLN A 79 8.23 5.69 5.51
CA GLN A 79 7.12 5.98 6.41
C GLN A 79 7.62 6.28 7.81
N TRP A 80 7.06 7.35 8.40
CA TRP A 80 7.17 7.70 9.81
C TRP A 80 5.93 7.17 10.51
N VAL A 81 6.13 6.39 11.58
CA VAL A 81 5.04 5.72 12.30
C VAL A 81 4.99 6.23 13.73
N TRP A 82 3.80 6.54 14.21
CA TRP A 82 3.57 6.96 15.59
C TRP A 82 2.45 6.12 16.20
N ASN A 83 2.69 5.69 17.43
CA ASN A 83 1.65 5.00 18.20
C ASN A 83 0.60 5.99 18.70
N ILE A 84 -0.67 5.64 18.55
CA ILE A 84 -1.81 6.41 19.09
C ILE A 84 -2.13 5.86 20.48
N GLU A 85 -2.53 4.58 20.54
CA GLU A 85 -2.89 3.87 21.76
C GLU A 85 -2.95 2.37 21.47
N GLY A 86 -2.36 1.57 22.37
CA GLY A 86 -2.36 0.12 22.21
C GLY A 86 -1.74 -0.32 20.89
N GLY A 87 -2.41 -1.20 20.19
CA GLY A 87 -2.01 -1.67 18.86
C GLY A 87 -2.27 -0.68 17.72
N PHE A 88 -2.89 0.48 17.96
CA PHE A 88 -3.18 1.48 16.94
C PHE A 88 -1.99 2.39 16.71
N ASN A 89 -1.57 2.47 15.45
CA ASN A 89 -0.60 3.43 14.96
C ASN A 89 -1.23 4.27 13.83
N TRP A 90 -0.65 5.44 13.61
CA TRP A 90 -0.83 6.18 12.37
C TRP A 90 0.52 6.41 11.72
N PHE A 91 0.52 6.64 10.44
CA PHE A 91 1.77 6.85 9.69
C PHE A 91 1.56 7.87 8.57
N VAL A 92 2.67 8.50 8.21
CA VAL A 92 2.79 9.35 7.02
C VAL A 92 4.01 8.90 6.27
N GLY A 93 3.94 8.91 4.94
CA GLY A 93 5.05 8.48 4.09
C GLY A 93 5.22 9.37 2.87
N ALA A 94 6.41 9.27 2.31
CA ALA A 94 6.74 9.86 1.02
C ALA A 94 7.69 8.95 0.28
N GLY A 95 7.59 8.93 -1.04
CA GLY A 95 8.45 8.10 -1.86
C GLY A 95 8.26 8.32 -3.35
N ALA A 96 8.72 7.34 -4.10
CA ALA A 96 8.66 7.37 -5.54
C ALA A 96 8.43 5.95 -6.09
N GLY A 97 8.01 5.87 -7.33
CA GLY A 97 7.81 4.61 -8.01
C GLY A 97 8.06 4.69 -9.50
N ILE A 98 8.00 3.53 -10.10
CA ILE A 98 8.01 3.36 -11.55
C ILE A 98 6.79 2.53 -11.95
N ALA A 99 6.17 2.89 -13.04
CA ALA A 99 5.14 2.08 -13.66
C ALA A 99 5.47 1.88 -15.13
N ASN A 100 5.19 0.69 -15.63
CA ASN A 100 5.29 0.37 -17.05
C ASN A 100 3.89 0.06 -17.57
N LEU A 101 3.48 0.78 -18.60
CA LEU A 101 2.22 0.59 -19.30
C LEU A 101 2.51 -0.04 -20.66
N ASP A 102 1.86 -1.16 -20.93
CA ASP A 102 1.86 -1.85 -22.23
C ASP A 102 0.42 -1.83 -22.75
N ASP A 103 0.16 -1.12 -23.85
CA ASP A 103 -1.18 -0.93 -24.43
C ASP A 103 -1.26 -1.44 -25.87
N ASP A 104 -1.93 -2.57 -26.06
CA ASP A 104 -2.08 -3.24 -27.38
C ASP A 104 -2.96 -2.47 -28.40
N ARG A 105 -3.57 -1.34 -28.02
CA ARG A 105 -4.53 -0.62 -28.88
C ARG A 105 -3.89 0.36 -29.85
N PHE A 106 -2.64 0.71 -29.63
CA PHE A 106 -1.92 1.67 -30.44
C PHE A 106 -0.81 0.99 -31.23
N GLU A 107 -0.94 1.02 -32.58
CA GLU A 107 0.07 0.56 -33.53
C GLU A 107 1.44 1.27 -33.29
N PRO A 108 2.59 0.77 -33.78
CA PRO A 108 3.94 0.81 -33.22
C PRO A 108 4.61 2.20 -33.06
N TYR A 109 3.87 3.26 -32.93
CA TYR A 109 4.39 4.63 -32.83
C TYR A 109 4.02 5.39 -31.54
N TYR A 110 3.30 4.82 -30.59
CA TYR A 110 2.96 5.48 -29.32
C TYR A 110 3.42 4.63 -28.13
N ASN A 111 4.50 5.06 -27.59
CA ASN A 111 5.10 4.84 -26.27
C ASN A 111 4.48 3.79 -25.34
N ASP A 112 4.87 2.54 -25.55
CA ASP A 112 5.09 1.62 -24.46
C ASP A 112 6.22 2.22 -23.62
N GLY A 113 5.95 2.70 -22.43
CA GLY A 113 6.97 3.42 -21.68
C GLY A 113 6.84 3.27 -20.19
N ALA A 114 8.00 3.16 -19.55
CA ALA A 114 8.11 3.33 -18.12
C ALA A 114 8.00 4.81 -17.77
N TYR A 115 7.16 5.16 -16.81
CA TYR A 115 7.09 6.51 -16.26
C TYR A 115 7.41 6.52 -14.77
N LEU A 116 7.92 7.64 -14.31
CA LEU A 116 8.22 7.87 -12.90
C LEU A 116 6.99 8.47 -12.20
N LEU A 117 6.83 8.13 -10.93
CA LEU A 117 5.82 8.74 -10.08
C LEU A 117 6.40 9.14 -8.72
N LEU A 118 5.84 10.18 -8.13
CA LEU A 118 6.01 10.51 -6.73
C LEU A 118 4.77 10.04 -5.97
N ALA A 119 4.97 9.50 -4.79
CA ALA A 119 3.90 9.03 -3.94
C ALA A 119 4.00 9.66 -2.55
N GLY A 120 2.86 10.14 -2.05
CA GLY A 120 2.65 10.38 -0.64
C GLY A 120 1.92 9.19 -0.03
N ASP A 121 1.87 9.13 1.30
CA ASP A 121 1.13 8.09 1.99
C ASP A 121 0.67 8.60 3.36
N ILE A 122 -0.55 8.29 3.74
CA ILE A 122 -1.07 8.56 5.07
C ILE A 122 -2.06 7.47 5.45
N GLY A 123 -1.94 6.93 6.65
CA GLY A 123 -2.81 5.85 7.06
C GLY A 123 -2.83 5.60 8.54
N ILE A 124 -3.67 4.65 8.89
CA ILE A 124 -3.76 4.06 10.23
C ILE A 124 -3.56 2.57 10.12
N GLU A 125 -3.02 1.97 11.16
CA GLU A 125 -2.85 0.53 11.23
C GLU A 125 -3.15 0.01 12.63
N TYR A 126 -3.50 -1.25 12.68
CA TYR A 126 -3.70 -1.98 13.92
C TYR A 126 -2.81 -3.21 13.96
N ASN A 127 -1.91 -3.25 14.94
CA ASN A 127 -1.07 -4.40 15.24
C ASN A 127 -1.83 -5.32 16.18
N PHE A 128 -2.11 -6.53 15.72
CA PHE A 128 -2.76 -7.55 16.54
C PHE A 128 -1.75 -8.20 17.50
N ASP A 129 -2.25 -8.84 18.56
CA ASP A 129 -1.42 -9.66 19.47
C ASP A 129 -0.86 -10.94 18.81
N ILE A 130 -1.32 -11.24 17.60
CA ILE A 130 -0.75 -12.24 16.69
C ILE A 130 0.09 -11.52 15.63
N PRO A 131 1.02 -12.19 14.94
CA PRO A 131 1.91 -11.54 13.98
C PRO A 131 1.20 -11.06 12.70
N LEU A 132 0.18 -10.22 12.87
CA LEU A 132 -0.58 -9.60 11.80
C LEU A 132 -0.74 -8.10 12.03
N VAL A 133 -0.67 -7.33 10.98
CA VAL A 133 -1.03 -5.91 10.93
C VAL A 133 -2.05 -5.67 9.84
N LEU A 134 -3.12 -4.95 10.19
CA LEU A 134 -4.14 -4.46 9.27
C LEU A 134 -3.97 -2.96 9.11
N SER A 135 -3.91 -2.46 7.90
CA SER A 135 -3.79 -1.03 7.61
C SER A 135 -4.93 -0.54 6.72
N LEU A 136 -5.22 0.75 6.85
CA LEU A 136 -6.04 1.53 5.93
C LEU A 136 -5.25 2.78 5.59
N ASP A 137 -5.01 3.01 4.31
CA ASP A 137 -4.18 4.11 3.84
C ASP A 137 -4.78 4.83 2.63
N LEU A 138 -4.33 6.08 2.47
CA LEU A 138 -4.56 6.93 1.32
C LEU A 138 -3.19 7.28 0.72
N ARG A 139 -2.99 6.90 -0.54
CA ARG A 139 -1.77 7.16 -1.30
C ARG A 139 -2.07 8.08 -2.48
N PRO A 140 -1.84 9.40 -2.37
CA PRO A 140 -1.81 10.29 -3.52
C PRO A 140 -0.56 10.01 -4.37
N GLU A 141 -0.74 9.82 -5.66
CA GLU A 141 0.33 9.60 -6.63
C GLU A 141 0.33 10.71 -7.69
N LEU A 142 1.52 11.12 -8.11
CA LEU A 142 1.77 12.11 -9.15
C LEU A 142 2.68 11.49 -10.20
N GLY A 143 2.15 11.17 -11.37
CA GLY A 143 2.90 10.62 -12.50
C GLY A 143 3.58 11.70 -13.35
N PHE A 144 4.77 11.38 -13.87
CA PHE A 144 5.51 12.23 -14.80
C PHE A 144 5.65 11.49 -16.14
N HIS A 145 4.99 11.99 -17.16
CA HIS A 145 5.08 11.48 -18.52
C HIS A 145 5.84 12.46 -19.40
N ASP A 146 6.78 11.97 -20.23
CA ASP A 146 7.72 12.81 -20.98
C ASP A 146 7.10 13.65 -22.10
N ASP A 147 5.88 13.34 -22.57
CA ASP A 147 5.33 13.96 -23.79
C ASP A 147 4.66 15.33 -23.59
N TYR A 148 4.37 15.77 -22.39
CA TYR A 148 3.70 17.06 -22.17
C TYR A 148 4.18 17.91 -20.97
N GLY A 149 5.20 17.51 -20.25
CA GLY A 149 5.75 18.33 -19.14
C GLY A 149 4.72 18.71 -18.05
N ALA A 150 3.60 18.03 -18.01
CA ALA A 150 2.50 18.29 -17.11
C ALA A 150 2.40 17.16 -16.08
N ILE A 151 2.14 17.53 -14.85
CA ILE A 151 1.63 16.67 -13.79
C ILE A 151 0.23 16.25 -14.25
N ASP A 152 0.10 15.10 -14.89
CA ASP A 152 -1.14 14.75 -15.58
C ASP A 152 -1.85 13.66 -14.84
N ASP A 153 -1.91 13.28 -13.76
CA ASP A 153 -2.89 12.48 -13.03
C ASP A 153 -2.58 12.46 -11.52
N PHE A 154 -3.21 13.38 -10.79
CA PHE A 154 -3.36 13.23 -9.36
C PHE A 154 -4.41 12.14 -9.09
N SER A 155 -3.97 10.95 -8.73
CA SER A 155 -4.85 9.84 -8.37
C SER A 155 -4.68 9.47 -6.89
N PRO A 156 -5.66 9.75 -6.05
CA PRO A 156 -5.66 9.26 -4.67
C PRO A 156 -6.10 7.79 -4.64
N ASP A 157 -5.24 6.91 -4.17
CA ASP A 157 -5.53 5.49 -4.00
C ASP A 157 -5.85 5.16 -2.53
N PHE A 158 -7.07 4.69 -2.28
CA PHE A 158 -7.48 4.18 -0.97
C PHE A 158 -7.30 2.68 -0.92
N ALA A 159 -6.62 2.19 0.10
CA ALA A 159 -6.34 0.77 0.21
C ALA A 159 -6.47 0.21 1.62
N ILE A 160 -6.67 -1.11 1.65
CA ILE A 160 -6.60 -1.93 2.85
C ILE A 160 -5.40 -2.85 2.70
N GLY A 161 -4.52 -2.86 3.70
CA GLY A 161 -3.36 -3.74 3.77
C GLY A 161 -3.52 -4.79 4.86
N LEU A 162 -3.12 -6.03 4.57
CA LEU A 162 -2.99 -7.09 5.57
C LEU A 162 -1.62 -7.74 5.39
N ARG A 163 -0.80 -7.68 6.44
CA ARG A 163 0.59 -8.15 6.40
C ARG A 163 0.88 -9.06 7.59
N TYR A 164 1.70 -10.08 7.34
CA TYR A 164 2.29 -10.93 8.35
C TYR A 164 3.63 -10.35 8.79
N GLN A 165 3.84 -10.27 10.11
CA GLN A 165 5.02 -9.70 10.76
C GLN A 165 6.00 -10.80 11.19
N PHE A 166 7.33 -10.57 10.99
CA PHE A 166 8.38 -11.54 11.35
C PHE A 166 9.75 -10.87 11.60
#